data_8e6cf4d3944d93e60b0e375dc65a2086
#
_entry.id   8e6cf4d3944d93e60b0e375dc65a2086
#
_cell.length_a   1.000
_cell.length_b   1.000
_cell.length_c   1.000
_cell.angle_alpha   90.00
_cell.angle_beta   90.00
_cell.angle_gamma   90.00
#
_symmetry.space_group_name_H-M   'P 1'
#
loop_
_entity.id
_entity.type
_entity.pdbx_description
1 polymer ?
#
loop_
_entity_poly.entity_id
_entity_poly.type
_entity_poly.pdbx_seq_one_letter_code
_entity_poly.pdbx_strand_id
1 'polypeptide(L)'
;SGRSRVVQAGDLVLIDDCYNANPVSTKAALDLLSLADGRKVAVLGDMFELGEKEREMHGQVGAYAAEQGIDCLYCAGSLSEEMYRAAKEAGISQAEHFADTDALLAALPELLHPGDSVLIKASHGMGYAKIVEALEK
;
A
#
# COMPACT_ATOMS: atom_id res chain seq x y z
N SER A 1 4.73 11.84 13.41
CA SER A 1 5.91 12.62 13.06
C SER A 1 6.10 12.82 11.56
N GLY A 2 5.35 12.16 10.71
CA GLY A 2 5.47 12.31 9.27
C GLY A 2 6.65 11.58 8.62
N ARG A 3 7.28 10.67 9.33
CA ARG A 3 8.40 9.88 8.81
C ARG A 3 8.06 8.41 8.79
N SER A 4 8.70 7.68 7.88
CA SER A 4 8.59 6.22 7.83
C SER A 4 9.16 5.63 9.11
N ARG A 5 8.49 4.60 9.61
CA ARG A 5 9.03 3.84 10.74
C ARG A 5 8.71 2.36 10.54
N VAL A 6 9.59 1.50 11.04
CA VAL A 6 9.40 0.06 11.00
C VAL A 6 8.99 -0.41 12.38
N VAL A 7 7.89 -1.15 12.45
CA VAL A 7 7.30 -1.59 13.71
C VAL A 7 7.01 -3.08 13.65
N GLN A 8 7.38 -3.80 14.70
CA GLN A 8 6.99 -5.20 14.86
C GLN A 8 5.61 -5.22 15.53
N ALA A 9 4.62 -5.78 14.87
CA ALA A 9 3.25 -5.85 15.38
C ALA A 9 2.80 -7.30 15.39
N GLY A 10 3.02 -7.99 16.52
CA GLY A 10 2.78 -9.44 16.60
C GLY A 10 3.64 -10.18 15.59
N ASP A 11 3.01 -10.92 14.69
CA ASP A 11 3.72 -11.68 13.67
C ASP A 11 3.97 -10.88 12.39
N LEU A 12 3.61 -9.59 12.39
CA LEU A 12 3.76 -8.72 11.21
C LEU A 12 4.91 -7.74 11.42
N VAL A 13 5.56 -7.39 10.31
CA VAL A 13 6.46 -6.24 10.28
C VAL A 13 5.76 -5.16 9.49
N LEU A 14 5.53 -4.02 10.10
CA LEU A 14 4.85 -2.90 9.44
C LEU A 14 5.85 -1.82 9.07
N ILE A 15 5.76 -1.35 7.82
CA ILE A 15 6.47 -0.15 7.41
C ILE A 15 5.40 0.94 7.38
N ASP A 16 5.39 1.73 8.43
CA ASP A 16 4.40 2.79 8.61
C ASP A 16 4.89 4.05 7.91
N ASP A 17 4.32 4.35 6.76
CA ASP A 17 4.68 5.51 5.94
C ASP A 17 3.40 6.20 5.46
N CYS A 18 2.47 6.42 6.39
CA CYS A 18 1.13 6.87 6.07
C CYS A 18 0.90 8.38 6.23
N TYR A 19 1.95 9.16 6.40
CA TYR A 19 1.81 10.60 6.55
C TYR A 19 1.36 11.26 5.24
N ASN A 20 2.01 10.91 4.13
CA ASN A 20 1.67 11.46 2.83
C ASN A 20 2.21 10.54 1.73
N ALA A 21 1.71 10.72 0.51
CA ALA A 21 2.13 9.89 -0.61
C ALA A 21 2.13 10.68 -1.92
N ASN A 22 3.17 10.45 -2.71
CA ASN A 22 3.24 10.87 -4.10
C ASN A 22 3.96 9.75 -4.87
N PRO A 23 3.99 9.79 -6.22
CA PRO A 23 4.59 8.69 -6.98
C PRO A 23 6.05 8.42 -6.62
N VAL A 24 6.86 9.46 -6.42
CA VAL A 24 8.28 9.30 -6.10
C VAL A 24 8.45 8.62 -4.74
N SER A 25 7.79 9.14 -3.70
CA SER A 25 7.92 8.59 -2.36
C SER A 25 7.34 7.19 -2.26
N THR A 26 6.28 6.90 -3.02
CA THR A 26 5.67 5.57 -2.99
C THR A 26 6.56 4.55 -3.68
N LYS A 27 7.19 4.90 -4.79
CA LYS A 27 8.14 4.00 -5.44
C LYS A 27 9.34 3.73 -4.54
N ALA A 28 9.84 4.75 -3.84
CA ALA A 28 10.95 4.57 -2.89
C ALA A 28 10.54 3.64 -1.74
N ALA A 29 9.31 3.77 -1.25
CA ALA A 29 8.80 2.88 -0.20
C ALA A 29 8.65 1.44 -0.70
N LEU A 30 8.24 1.26 -1.95
CA LEU A 30 8.17 -0.07 -2.55
C LEU A 30 9.56 -0.69 -2.69
N ASP A 31 10.57 0.11 -3.01
CA ASP A 31 11.96 -0.36 -3.04
C ASP A 31 12.36 -0.90 -1.67
N LEU A 32 12.02 -0.16 -0.62
CA LEU A 32 12.32 -0.57 0.74
C LEU A 32 11.59 -1.88 1.09
N LEU A 33 10.31 -1.98 0.75
CA LEU A 33 9.52 -3.18 0.98
C LEU A 33 10.12 -4.38 0.25
N SER A 34 10.66 -4.17 -0.96
CA SER A 34 11.24 -5.25 -1.75
C SER A 34 12.43 -5.93 -1.07
N LEU A 35 13.06 -5.25 -0.12
CA LEU A 35 14.20 -5.78 0.63
C LEU A 35 13.78 -6.48 1.91
N ALA A 36 12.50 -6.45 2.26
CA ALA A 36 12.01 -7.05 3.49
C ALA A 36 11.90 -8.56 3.40
N ASP A 37 11.77 -9.22 4.54
CA ASP A 37 11.62 -10.67 4.63
C ASP A 37 10.15 -11.08 4.52
N GLY A 38 9.93 -12.33 4.15
CA GLY A 38 8.60 -12.91 4.12
C GLY A 38 7.78 -12.43 2.93
N ARG A 39 6.48 -12.63 3.01
CA ARG A 39 5.55 -12.19 1.98
C ARG A 39 5.43 -10.67 2.05
N LYS A 40 5.57 -10.00 0.91
CA LYS A 40 5.62 -8.54 0.84
C LYS A 40 4.25 -8.02 0.40
N VAL A 41 3.65 -7.24 1.28
CA VAL A 41 2.29 -6.74 1.09
C VAL A 41 2.30 -5.22 1.05
N ALA A 42 1.82 -4.64 -0.05
CA ALA A 42 1.69 -3.19 -0.16
C ALA A 42 0.24 -2.80 0.07
N VAL A 43 -0.01 -2.02 1.11
CA VAL A 43 -1.32 -1.47 1.43
C VAL A 43 -1.26 0.01 1.09
N LEU A 44 -1.70 0.34 -0.11
CA LEU A 44 -1.56 1.69 -0.67
C LEU A 44 -2.92 2.33 -0.87
N GLY A 45 -2.94 3.65 -1.00
CA GLY A 45 -4.17 4.39 -1.24
C GLY A 45 -3.97 5.53 -2.21
N ASP A 46 -5.01 6.31 -2.38
CA ASP A 46 -4.98 7.43 -3.31
C ASP A 46 -3.88 8.42 -2.97
N MET A 47 -3.26 8.94 -4.01
CA MET A 47 -2.28 10.02 -3.92
C MET A 47 -2.97 11.27 -4.48
N PHE A 48 -3.11 12.29 -3.64
CA PHE A 48 -3.84 13.50 -4.00
C PHE A 48 -2.93 14.57 -4.62
N GLU A 49 -3.56 15.53 -5.26
CA GLU A 49 -2.89 16.72 -5.81
C GLU A 49 -1.86 16.43 -6.90
N LEU A 50 -2.13 15.41 -7.72
CA LEU A 50 -1.22 15.03 -8.82
C LEU A 50 -1.56 15.68 -10.17
N GLY A 51 -2.73 16.31 -10.26
CA GLY A 51 -3.11 17.00 -11.50
C GLY A 51 -3.76 16.08 -12.53
N GLU A 52 -3.70 16.46 -13.79
CA GLU A 52 -4.40 15.78 -14.87
C GLU A 52 -3.99 14.34 -15.09
N LYS A 53 -2.74 13.99 -14.78
CA LYS A 53 -2.23 12.65 -15.02
C LYS A 53 -2.33 11.75 -13.79
N GLU A 54 -3.18 12.11 -12.85
CA GLU A 54 -3.29 11.37 -11.59
C GLU A 54 -3.58 9.88 -11.80
N ARG A 55 -4.46 9.53 -12.72
CA ARG A 55 -4.79 8.12 -12.96
C ARG A 55 -3.63 7.36 -13.59
N GLU A 56 -2.96 7.98 -14.54
CA GLU A 56 -1.78 7.40 -15.15
C GLU A 56 -0.68 7.15 -14.11
N MET A 57 -0.49 8.12 -13.21
CA MET A 57 0.52 8.01 -12.14
C MET A 57 0.19 6.88 -11.17
N HIS A 58 -1.09 6.71 -10.83
CA HIS A 58 -1.50 5.58 -9.98
C HIS A 58 -1.23 4.25 -10.68
N GLY A 59 -1.52 4.16 -11.97
CA GLY A 59 -1.22 2.96 -12.74
C GLY A 59 0.27 2.64 -12.76
N GLN A 60 1.12 3.66 -12.92
CA GLN A 60 2.57 3.48 -12.92
C GLN A 60 3.06 2.91 -11.60
N VAL A 61 2.50 3.34 -10.49
CA VAL A 61 2.87 2.81 -9.17
C VAL A 61 2.48 1.34 -9.04
N GLY A 62 1.29 0.97 -9.51
CA GLY A 62 0.86 -0.43 -9.50
C GLY A 62 1.78 -1.33 -10.31
N ALA A 63 2.15 -0.90 -11.51
CA ALA A 63 3.07 -1.64 -12.37
C ALA A 63 4.45 -1.74 -11.72
N TYR A 64 4.90 -0.67 -11.07
CA TYR A 64 6.19 -0.66 -10.39
C TYR A 64 6.23 -1.65 -9.24
N ALA A 65 5.14 -1.78 -8.49
CA ALA A 65 5.05 -2.76 -7.41
C ALA A 65 5.29 -4.17 -7.95
N ALA A 66 4.69 -4.49 -9.10
CA ALA A 66 4.90 -5.79 -9.74
C ALA A 66 6.36 -5.97 -10.16
N GLU A 67 6.98 -4.94 -10.73
CA GLU A 67 8.40 -4.98 -11.12
C GLU A 67 9.31 -5.28 -9.94
N GLN A 68 8.96 -4.75 -8.76
CA GLN A 68 9.76 -4.94 -7.55
C GLN A 68 9.50 -6.26 -6.84
N GLY A 69 8.66 -7.11 -7.40
CA GLY A 69 8.39 -8.42 -6.83
C GLY A 69 7.52 -8.40 -5.58
N ILE A 70 6.67 -7.39 -5.45
CA ILE A 70 5.73 -7.33 -4.33
C ILE A 70 4.67 -8.41 -4.53
N ASP A 71 4.37 -9.17 -3.48
CA ASP A 71 3.48 -10.33 -3.57
C ASP A 71 2.01 -9.97 -3.57
N CYS A 72 1.63 -8.97 -2.78
CA CYS A 72 0.24 -8.58 -2.63
C CYS A 72 0.10 -7.06 -2.70
N LEU A 73 -0.98 -6.59 -3.33
CA LEU A 73 -1.29 -5.17 -3.35
C LEU A 73 -2.76 -4.98 -3.01
N TYR A 74 -3.02 -4.30 -1.90
CA TYR A 74 -4.37 -3.99 -1.46
C TYR A 74 -4.49 -2.47 -1.38
N CYS A 75 -5.50 -1.90 -2.02
CA CYS A 75 -5.61 -0.45 -2.10
C CYS A 75 -7.04 0.02 -1.97
N ALA A 76 -7.21 1.28 -1.60
CA ALA A 76 -8.53 1.89 -1.43
C ALA A 76 -8.57 3.27 -2.07
N GLY A 77 -9.75 3.64 -2.52
CA GLY A 77 -10.00 4.96 -3.11
C GLY A 77 -10.26 4.88 -4.61
N SER A 78 -10.90 5.91 -5.15
CA SER A 78 -11.29 5.92 -6.56
C SER A 78 -10.11 5.95 -7.52
N LEU A 79 -9.02 6.64 -7.16
CA LEU A 79 -7.83 6.73 -8.01
C LEU A 79 -7.03 5.44 -7.98
N SER A 80 -7.04 4.76 -6.84
CA SER A 80 -6.29 3.51 -6.65
C SER A 80 -6.82 2.36 -7.49
N GLU A 81 -7.99 2.49 -8.08
CA GLU A 81 -8.50 1.48 -9.01
C GLU A 81 -7.52 1.29 -10.17
N GLU A 82 -6.93 2.37 -10.66
CA GLU A 82 -5.94 2.30 -11.73
C GLU A 82 -4.67 1.59 -11.27
N MET A 83 -4.28 1.81 -10.02
CA MET A 83 -3.13 1.12 -9.42
C MET A 83 -3.39 -0.39 -9.37
N TYR A 84 -4.57 -0.78 -8.89
CA TYR A 84 -5.01 -2.16 -8.83
C TYR A 84 -4.98 -2.83 -10.21
N ARG A 85 -5.57 -2.18 -11.21
CA ARG A 85 -5.61 -2.73 -12.57
C ARG A 85 -4.22 -2.96 -13.14
N ALA A 86 -3.34 -1.97 -13.00
CA ALA A 86 -1.99 -2.06 -13.52
C ALA A 86 -1.18 -3.15 -12.82
N ALA A 87 -1.36 -3.29 -11.51
CA ALA A 87 -0.68 -4.33 -10.74
C ALA A 87 -1.11 -5.73 -11.19
N LYS A 88 -2.41 -5.94 -11.37
CA LYS A 88 -2.94 -7.22 -11.87
C LYS A 88 -2.41 -7.53 -13.25
N GLU A 89 -2.44 -6.55 -14.15
CA GLU A 89 -1.97 -6.70 -15.52
C GLU A 89 -0.49 -7.05 -15.57
N ALA A 90 0.28 -6.48 -14.64
CA ALA A 90 1.72 -6.71 -14.57
C ALA A 90 2.10 -7.99 -13.80
N GLY A 91 1.13 -8.75 -13.28
CA GLY A 91 1.39 -10.07 -12.74
C GLY A 91 1.16 -10.28 -11.23
N ILE A 92 0.72 -9.27 -10.49
CA ILE A 92 0.40 -9.47 -9.08
C ILE A 92 -0.97 -10.16 -9.00
N SER A 93 -0.99 -11.45 -8.65
CA SER A 93 -2.23 -12.21 -8.57
C SER A 93 -3.04 -11.89 -7.33
N GLN A 94 -2.39 -11.54 -6.23
CA GLN A 94 -3.04 -11.21 -4.97
C GLN A 94 -3.21 -9.69 -4.88
N ALA A 95 -4.15 -9.15 -5.63
CA ALA A 95 -4.44 -7.72 -5.61
C ALA A 95 -5.94 -7.52 -5.44
N GLU A 96 -6.32 -6.55 -4.60
CA GLU A 96 -7.72 -6.20 -4.39
C GLU A 96 -7.85 -4.69 -4.19
N HIS A 97 -8.98 -4.17 -4.63
CA HIS A 97 -9.31 -2.76 -4.53
C HIS A 97 -10.59 -2.59 -3.70
N PHE A 98 -10.59 -1.59 -2.83
CA PHE A 98 -11.71 -1.27 -1.96
C PHE A 98 -12.16 0.18 -2.20
N ALA A 99 -13.44 0.44 -1.98
CA ALA A 99 -14.00 1.77 -2.23
C ALA A 99 -13.39 2.83 -1.31
N ASP A 100 -13.13 2.47 -0.06
CA ASP A 100 -12.60 3.41 0.93
C ASP A 100 -11.73 2.70 1.98
N THR A 101 -11.13 3.52 2.84
CA THR A 101 -10.23 3.04 3.88
C THR A 101 -10.92 2.08 4.86
N ASP A 102 -12.15 2.35 5.22
CA ASP A 102 -12.87 1.51 6.18
C ASP A 102 -13.13 0.11 5.63
N ALA A 103 -13.49 0.02 4.35
CA ALA A 103 -13.70 -1.28 3.71
C ALA A 103 -12.39 -2.08 3.64
N LEU A 104 -11.29 -1.41 3.30
CA LEU A 104 -9.97 -2.03 3.28
C LEU A 104 -9.60 -2.53 4.66
N LEU A 105 -9.75 -1.68 5.67
CA LEU A 105 -9.41 -2.03 7.06
C LEU A 105 -10.18 -3.26 7.52
N ALA A 106 -11.47 -3.33 7.19
CA ALA A 106 -12.32 -4.47 7.57
C ALA A 106 -11.85 -5.78 6.93
N ALA A 107 -11.27 -5.71 5.72
CA ALA A 107 -10.83 -6.90 4.99
C ALA A 107 -9.44 -7.39 5.41
N LEU A 108 -8.57 -6.49 5.90
CA LEU A 108 -7.17 -6.83 6.17
C LEU A 108 -6.93 -8.03 7.09
N PRO A 109 -7.69 -8.24 8.18
CA PRO A 109 -7.43 -9.40 9.04
C PRO A 109 -7.44 -10.75 8.32
N GLU A 110 -8.26 -10.88 7.28
CA GLU A 110 -8.32 -12.13 6.50
C GLU A 110 -7.29 -12.17 5.36
N LEU A 111 -6.77 -11.02 4.98
CA LEU A 111 -5.83 -10.93 3.87
C LEU A 111 -4.37 -11.04 4.30
N LEU A 112 -4.06 -10.64 5.53
CA LEU A 112 -2.68 -10.67 6.04
C LEU A 112 -2.38 -12.00 6.70
N HIS A 113 -1.13 -12.44 6.60
CA HIS A 113 -0.68 -13.72 7.16
C HIS A 113 0.49 -13.49 8.11
N PRO A 114 0.67 -14.37 9.10
CA PRO A 114 1.85 -14.30 9.97
C PRO A 114 3.13 -14.31 9.14
N GLY A 115 4.05 -13.44 9.49
CA GLY A 115 5.32 -13.32 8.77
C GLY A 115 5.33 -12.30 7.66
N ASP A 116 4.19 -11.70 7.34
CA ASP A 116 4.14 -10.68 6.29
C ASP A 116 4.90 -9.42 6.69
N SER A 117 5.51 -8.81 5.68
CA SER A 117 6.04 -7.44 5.78
C SER A 117 5.07 -6.54 5.03
N VAL A 118 4.53 -5.55 5.69
CA VAL A 118 3.41 -4.75 5.19
C VAL A 118 3.77 -3.26 5.13
N LEU A 119 3.75 -2.70 3.94
CA LEU A 119 3.92 -1.26 3.75
C LEU A 119 2.54 -0.61 3.77
N ILE A 120 2.38 0.45 4.57
CA ILE A 120 1.12 1.18 4.66
C ILE A 120 1.38 2.64 4.26
N LYS A 121 0.81 3.07 3.12
CA LYS A 121 1.11 4.38 2.57
C LYS A 121 -0.03 4.93 1.70
N ALA A 122 -0.44 6.16 2.00
CA ALA A 122 -1.44 6.89 1.21
C ALA A 122 -1.33 8.37 1.53
N SER A 123 -2.03 9.20 0.78
CA SER A 123 -2.14 10.62 1.12
C SER A 123 -2.76 10.77 2.50
N HIS A 124 -2.34 11.79 3.23
CA HIS A 124 -2.77 12.02 4.62
C HIS A 124 -4.30 11.98 4.76
N GLY A 125 -5.02 12.58 3.82
CA GLY A 125 -6.49 12.63 3.85
C GLY A 125 -7.18 11.26 3.76
N MET A 126 -6.46 10.19 3.42
CA MET A 126 -7.03 8.85 3.38
C MET A 126 -7.18 8.21 4.77
N GLY A 127 -6.52 8.77 5.78
CA GLY A 127 -6.64 8.27 7.14
C GLY A 127 -6.01 6.92 7.39
N TYR A 128 -4.95 6.58 6.65
CA TYR A 128 -4.30 5.26 6.78
C TYR A 128 -3.61 5.05 8.13
N ALA A 129 -3.41 6.11 8.92
CA ALA A 129 -2.89 5.95 10.28
C ALA A 129 -3.75 5.00 11.12
N LYS A 130 -5.07 4.99 10.89
CA LYS A 130 -5.96 4.10 11.65
C LYS A 130 -5.74 2.63 11.28
N ILE A 131 -5.22 2.35 10.08
CA ILE A 131 -4.86 0.98 9.70
C ILE A 131 -3.67 0.52 10.55
N VAL A 132 -2.65 1.39 10.65
CA VAL A 132 -1.47 1.09 11.47
C VAL A 132 -1.89 0.84 12.92
N GLU A 133 -2.71 1.73 13.48
CA GLU A 133 -3.19 1.59 14.86
C GLU A 133 -3.92 0.26 15.08
N ALA A 134 -4.77 -0.13 14.13
CA ALA A 134 -5.52 -1.39 14.24
C ALA A 134 -4.60 -2.60 14.19
N LEU A 135 -3.59 -2.57 13.34
CA LEU A 135 -2.66 -3.70 13.19
C LEU A 135 -1.66 -3.80 14.34
N GLU A 136 -1.39 -2.69 15.04
CA GLU A 136 -0.49 -2.70 16.19
C GLU A 136 -1.11 -3.30 17.46
N LYS A 137 -2.43 -3.44 17.51
CA LYS A 137 -3.14 -3.93 18.70
C LYS A 137 -3.05 -5.43 18.88
#